data_2f565520061194f29a622782a02770f7
#
_entry.id   2f565520061194f29a622782a02770f7
#
_cell.length_a   1.000
_cell.length_b   1.000
_cell.length_c   1.000
_cell.angle_alpha   90.00
_cell.angle_beta   90.00
_cell.angle_gamma   90.00
#
_symmetry.space_group_name_H-M   'P 1'
#
loop_
_entity.id
_entity.type
_entity.pdbx_description
1 polymer ?
#
loop_
_entity_poly.entity_id
_entity_poly.type
_entity_poly.pdbx_seq_one_letter_code
_entity_poly.pdbx_strand_id
1 'polypeptide(L)'
;FKYNNLNVKKNNNDLIINVDVTNIGKVLGDEVIQVYFGHKSSKMFTPIRELKGFTKVSLLPKETKTVEVIINIDNLKSWAIKEDRFILENGEYDIQICKNADDVILSKSIILEGEEIGSQYNKTVQKAYENLDFDNINDDLFTIMSNIKIPMLPSVKPITLESRMSELNNTFVGKILYNAIISVAKNDLKKAKKMPD
;
A
#
# COMPACT_ATOMS: atom_id res chain seq x y z
N PHE A 1 -23.69 8.98 -6.56
CA PHE A 1 -24.39 8.07 -5.63
C PHE A 1 -24.38 8.62 -4.22
N LYS A 2 -25.34 8.19 -3.38
CA LYS A 2 -25.44 8.53 -1.98
C LYS A 2 -25.45 7.24 -1.16
N TYR A 3 -24.76 7.25 -0.03
CA TYR A 3 -24.65 6.09 0.86
C TYR A 3 -25.24 6.42 2.23
N ASN A 4 -25.94 5.45 2.83
CA ASN A 4 -26.55 5.57 4.14
C ASN A 4 -26.57 4.21 4.86
N ASN A 5 -26.97 4.22 6.14
CA ASN A 5 -27.33 3.03 6.91
C ASN A 5 -26.26 1.92 6.94
N LEU A 6 -25.01 2.28 7.21
CA LEU A 6 -23.94 1.28 7.41
C LEU A 6 -24.27 0.41 8.62
N ASN A 7 -24.49 -0.87 8.38
CA ASN A 7 -24.71 -1.87 9.41
C ASN A 7 -23.69 -3.00 9.30
N VAL A 8 -23.19 -3.43 10.45
CA VAL A 8 -22.19 -4.51 10.54
C VAL A 8 -22.67 -5.53 11.54
N LYS A 9 -22.71 -6.79 11.14
CA LYS A 9 -23.04 -7.93 11.98
C LYS A 9 -21.94 -8.98 11.91
N LYS A 10 -21.53 -9.51 13.05
CA LYS A 10 -20.65 -10.69 13.12
C LYS A 10 -21.52 -11.93 13.07
N ASN A 11 -21.17 -12.86 12.20
CA ASN A 11 -21.76 -14.18 12.10
C ASN A 11 -20.64 -15.23 12.00
N ASN A 12 -20.41 -15.93 13.10
CA ASN A 12 -19.26 -16.84 13.23
C ASN A 12 -17.93 -16.13 12.89
N ASN A 13 -17.25 -16.58 11.84
CA ASN A 13 -15.98 -16.03 11.35
C ASN A 13 -16.16 -15.00 10.22
N ASP A 14 -17.38 -14.56 9.96
CA ASP A 14 -17.67 -13.59 8.91
C ASP A 14 -18.22 -12.28 9.48
N LEU A 15 -17.85 -11.19 8.88
CA LEU A 15 -18.45 -9.87 9.07
C LEU A 15 -19.36 -9.59 7.88
N ILE A 16 -20.64 -9.43 8.16
CA ILE A 16 -21.67 -9.09 7.17
C ILE A 16 -21.86 -7.59 7.23
N ILE A 17 -21.52 -6.89 6.16
CA ILE A 17 -21.51 -5.44 6.04
C ILE A 17 -22.60 -5.05 5.05
N ASN A 18 -23.61 -4.33 5.53
CA ASN A 18 -24.72 -3.85 4.73
C ASN A 18 -24.67 -2.33 4.65
N VAL A 19 -24.90 -1.78 3.45
CA VAL A 19 -24.98 -0.36 3.21
C VAL A 19 -26.06 -0.06 2.16
N ASP A 20 -26.83 1.00 2.36
CA ASP A 20 -27.82 1.47 1.38
C ASP A 20 -27.14 2.41 0.39
N VAL A 21 -27.26 2.11 -0.91
CA VAL A 21 -26.71 2.90 -2.00
C VAL A 21 -27.86 3.40 -2.88
N THR A 22 -27.92 4.71 -3.08
CA THR A 22 -28.93 5.37 -3.92
C THR A 22 -28.29 6.03 -5.12
N ASN A 23 -28.82 5.78 -6.30
CA ASN A 23 -28.45 6.54 -7.49
C ASN A 23 -29.18 7.90 -7.48
N ILE A 24 -28.47 8.97 -7.17
CA ILE A 24 -29.00 10.34 -7.17
C ILE A 24 -28.97 10.99 -8.56
N GLY A 25 -28.39 10.33 -9.56
CA GLY A 25 -28.32 10.79 -10.94
C GLY A 25 -29.64 10.69 -11.71
N LYS A 26 -29.56 10.95 -13.02
CA LYS A 26 -30.71 10.93 -13.96
C LYS A 26 -30.67 9.76 -14.93
N VAL A 27 -29.61 8.96 -14.91
CA VAL A 27 -29.38 7.81 -15.80
C VAL A 27 -29.04 6.57 -15.00
N LEU A 28 -29.22 5.39 -15.59
CA LEU A 28 -28.70 4.15 -15.03
C LEU A 28 -27.18 4.30 -14.80
N GLY A 29 -26.71 3.85 -13.68
CA GLY A 29 -25.28 3.90 -13.34
C GLY A 29 -24.85 2.72 -12.48
N ASP A 30 -23.60 2.37 -12.63
CA ASP A 30 -22.93 1.37 -11.82
C ASP A 30 -22.11 2.04 -10.72
N GLU A 31 -22.11 1.47 -9.52
CA GLU A 31 -21.29 1.91 -8.40
C GLU A 31 -20.49 0.75 -7.83
N VAL A 32 -19.26 1.02 -7.42
CA VAL A 32 -18.39 0.05 -6.75
C VAL A 32 -18.24 0.44 -5.29
N ILE A 33 -18.85 -0.35 -4.43
CA ILE A 33 -18.78 -0.18 -2.98
C ILE A 33 -17.47 -0.83 -2.51
N GLN A 34 -16.58 -0.04 -1.90
CA GLN A 34 -15.30 -0.49 -1.37
C GLN A 34 -15.33 -0.49 0.14
N VAL A 35 -14.94 -1.60 0.75
CA VAL A 35 -14.91 -1.77 2.21
C VAL A 35 -13.47 -1.87 2.67
N TYR A 36 -13.06 -0.89 3.45
CA TYR A 36 -11.73 -0.81 4.04
C TYR A 36 -11.78 -1.09 5.53
N PHE A 37 -10.69 -1.64 6.05
CA PHE A 37 -10.47 -1.87 7.46
C PHE A 37 -9.18 -1.20 7.93
N GLY A 38 -9.22 -0.60 9.11
CA GLY A 38 -8.06 -0.11 9.82
C GLY A 38 -8.10 -0.54 11.29
N HIS A 39 -6.98 -0.92 11.86
CA HIS A 39 -6.85 -1.19 13.31
C HIS A 39 -6.35 0.08 14.01
N LYS A 40 -7.10 0.59 15.00
CA LYS A 40 -6.82 1.90 15.62
C LYS A 40 -5.51 1.97 16.41
N SER A 41 -5.09 0.87 16.99
CA SER A 41 -3.93 0.82 17.90
C SER A 41 -3.09 -0.42 17.71
N SER A 42 -2.89 -0.84 16.46
CA SER A 42 -2.09 -2.02 16.13
C SER A 42 -0.65 -1.90 16.68
N LYS A 43 -0.12 -3.03 17.16
CA LYS A 43 1.29 -3.20 17.53
C LYS A 43 2.15 -3.62 16.34
N MET A 44 1.51 -3.81 15.18
CA MET A 44 2.14 -4.12 13.89
C MET A 44 2.10 -2.90 12.98
N PHE A 45 3.07 -2.76 12.07
CA PHE A 45 3.01 -1.75 11.02
C PHE A 45 2.01 -2.18 9.97
N THR A 46 0.78 -1.70 10.13
CA THR A 46 -0.30 -1.92 9.19
C THR A 46 -0.68 -0.61 8.49
N PRO A 47 -1.20 -0.66 7.27
CA PRO A 47 -1.77 0.52 6.63
C PRO A 47 -2.87 1.15 7.50
N ILE A 48 -3.04 2.46 7.42
CA ILE A 48 -4.13 3.18 8.10
C ILE A 48 -5.49 2.56 7.74
N ARG A 49 -5.61 2.11 6.50
CA ARG A 49 -6.76 1.36 5.99
C ARG A 49 -6.33 0.43 4.85
N GLU A 50 -6.96 -0.70 4.74
CA GLU A 50 -6.69 -1.72 3.72
C GLU A 50 -8.00 -2.19 3.10
N LEU A 51 -8.06 -2.27 1.77
CA LEU A 51 -9.24 -2.79 1.07
C LEU A 51 -9.38 -4.30 1.36
N LYS A 52 -10.46 -4.67 2.04
CA LYS A 52 -10.75 -6.07 2.40
C LYS A 52 -11.90 -6.66 1.60
N GLY A 53 -12.73 -5.84 0.99
CA GLY A 53 -13.80 -6.33 0.13
C GLY A 53 -14.39 -5.23 -0.74
N PHE A 54 -15.03 -5.64 -1.82
CA PHE A 54 -15.78 -4.74 -2.68
C PHE A 54 -16.91 -5.48 -3.39
N THR A 55 -17.90 -4.74 -3.84
CA THR A 55 -18.94 -5.27 -4.72
C THR A 55 -19.44 -4.17 -5.67
N LYS A 56 -20.00 -4.58 -6.79
CA LYS A 56 -20.55 -3.70 -7.81
C LYS A 56 -22.05 -3.82 -7.85
N VAL A 57 -22.75 -2.69 -7.94
CA VAL A 57 -24.20 -2.64 -8.07
C VAL A 57 -24.64 -1.70 -9.19
N SER A 58 -25.62 -2.12 -9.98
CA SER A 58 -26.29 -1.28 -10.98
C SER A 58 -27.60 -0.75 -10.42
N LEU A 59 -27.82 0.56 -10.56
CA LEU A 59 -28.98 1.27 -10.00
C LEU A 59 -29.63 2.17 -11.04
N LEU A 60 -30.95 2.04 -11.20
CA LEU A 60 -31.76 2.97 -11.95
C LEU A 60 -31.78 4.36 -11.30
N PRO A 61 -32.17 5.43 -12.02
CA PRO A 61 -32.33 6.75 -11.42
C PRO A 61 -33.26 6.70 -10.22
N LYS A 62 -32.80 7.25 -9.07
CA LYS A 62 -33.51 7.31 -7.78
C LYS A 62 -33.72 5.95 -7.10
N GLU A 63 -33.22 4.87 -7.67
CA GLU A 63 -33.27 3.56 -7.03
C GLU A 63 -32.30 3.50 -5.85
N THR A 64 -32.74 2.84 -4.77
CA THR A 64 -31.94 2.50 -3.60
C THR A 64 -31.88 0.98 -3.45
N LYS A 65 -30.70 0.44 -3.26
CA LYS A 65 -30.48 -0.97 -2.91
C LYS A 65 -29.62 -1.08 -1.65
N THR A 66 -29.99 -2.01 -0.78
CA THR A 66 -29.10 -2.47 0.28
C THR A 66 -28.10 -3.44 -0.34
N VAL A 67 -26.83 -3.12 -0.22
CA VAL A 67 -25.73 -3.91 -0.76
C VAL A 67 -25.01 -4.59 0.38
N GLU A 68 -24.71 -5.87 0.20
CA GLU A 68 -24.03 -6.70 1.19
C GLU A 68 -22.61 -7.03 0.74
N VAL A 69 -21.65 -6.92 1.66
CA VAL A 69 -20.26 -7.39 1.49
C VAL A 69 -19.93 -8.28 2.68
N ILE A 70 -19.50 -9.51 2.40
CA ILE A 70 -19.10 -10.47 3.42
C ILE A 70 -17.59 -10.54 3.45
N ILE A 71 -17.01 -10.38 4.64
CA ILE A 71 -15.56 -10.42 4.87
C ILE A 71 -15.25 -11.44 5.95
N ASN A 72 -14.47 -12.45 5.58
CA ASN A 72 -13.98 -13.42 6.54
C ASN A 72 -12.95 -12.77 7.47
N ILE A 73 -13.09 -12.98 8.78
CA ILE A 73 -12.23 -12.37 9.82
C ILE A 73 -10.77 -12.80 9.64
N ASP A 74 -10.51 -13.99 9.10
CA ASP A 74 -9.13 -14.42 8.83
C ASP A 74 -8.40 -13.53 7.82
N ASN A 75 -9.13 -12.83 6.95
CA ASN A 75 -8.55 -11.86 6.02
C ASN A 75 -8.06 -10.57 6.70
N LEU A 76 -8.40 -10.36 7.99
CA LEU A 76 -7.95 -9.23 8.78
C LEU A 76 -6.66 -9.51 9.55
N LYS A 77 -6.18 -10.77 9.52
CA LYS A 77 -4.92 -11.15 10.16
C LYS A 77 -3.74 -10.45 9.49
N SER A 78 -2.79 -10.03 10.32
CA SER A 78 -1.51 -9.46 9.89
C SER A 78 -0.35 -10.32 10.40
N TRP A 79 0.81 -10.25 9.72
CA TRP A 79 1.99 -11.01 10.11
C TRP A 79 2.65 -10.41 11.35
N ALA A 80 2.68 -11.16 12.42
CA ALA A 80 3.37 -10.81 13.66
C ALA A 80 4.80 -11.36 13.62
N ILE A 81 5.79 -10.46 13.56
CA ILE A 81 7.20 -10.81 13.32
C ILE A 81 7.77 -11.68 14.45
N LYS A 82 7.44 -11.34 15.70
CA LYS A 82 7.98 -12.06 16.87
C LYS A 82 7.36 -13.42 17.07
N GLU A 83 6.09 -13.55 16.71
CA GLU A 83 5.30 -14.79 16.82
C GLU A 83 5.46 -15.68 15.57
N ASP A 84 6.06 -15.16 14.50
CA ASP A 84 6.33 -15.84 13.23
C ASP A 84 5.08 -16.49 12.60
N ARG A 85 3.94 -15.77 12.65
CA ARG A 85 2.65 -16.23 12.12
C ARG A 85 1.65 -15.10 11.90
N PHE A 86 0.60 -15.39 11.15
CA PHE A 86 -0.54 -14.48 11.00
C PHE A 86 -1.41 -14.48 12.26
N ILE A 87 -1.72 -13.28 12.77
CA ILE A 87 -2.52 -13.06 13.98
C ILE A 87 -3.63 -12.05 13.69
N LEU A 88 -4.82 -12.34 14.21
CA LEU A 88 -5.85 -11.33 14.41
C LEU A 88 -5.53 -10.63 15.73
N GLU A 89 -5.15 -9.38 15.67
CA GLU A 89 -4.86 -8.58 16.85
C GLU A 89 -6.16 -8.20 17.56
N ASN A 90 -6.19 -8.33 18.89
CA ASN A 90 -7.33 -7.89 19.68
C ASN A 90 -7.44 -6.36 19.64
N GLY A 91 -8.66 -5.84 19.47
CA GLY A 91 -8.87 -4.40 19.54
C GLY A 91 -9.99 -3.83 18.70
N GLU A 92 -9.95 -2.51 18.56
CA GLU A 92 -10.94 -1.75 17.81
C GLU A 92 -10.53 -1.59 16.35
N TYR A 93 -11.43 -2.02 15.47
CA TYR A 93 -11.29 -1.91 14.02
C TYR A 93 -12.28 -0.90 13.46
N ASP A 94 -11.82 0.00 12.60
CA ASP A 94 -12.68 0.86 11.80
C ASP A 94 -13.02 0.19 10.48
N ILE A 95 -14.31 0.06 10.21
CA ILE A 95 -14.86 -0.38 8.94
C ILE A 95 -15.31 0.87 8.20
N GLN A 96 -14.75 1.09 7.03
CA GLN A 96 -14.98 2.30 6.24
C GLN A 96 -15.53 1.94 4.87
N ILE A 97 -16.61 2.60 4.49
CA ILE A 97 -17.14 2.56 3.12
C ILE A 97 -16.55 3.75 2.38
N CYS A 98 -15.83 3.47 1.29
CA CYS A 98 -15.09 4.46 0.54
C CYS A 98 -15.45 4.44 -0.95
N LYS A 99 -15.33 5.59 -1.63
CA LYS A 99 -15.35 5.68 -3.10
C LYS A 99 -14.00 5.29 -3.72
N ASN A 100 -12.94 5.58 -3.01
CA ASN A 100 -11.57 5.25 -3.34
C ASN A 100 -10.77 5.17 -2.03
N ALA A 101 -9.47 4.92 -2.10
CA ALA A 101 -8.62 4.74 -0.93
C ALA A 101 -8.58 5.96 0.03
N ASP A 102 -8.99 7.13 -0.43
CA ASP A 102 -8.85 8.39 0.31
C ASP A 102 -10.21 9.01 0.73
N ASP A 103 -11.27 8.72 -0.02
CA ASP A 103 -12.61 9.32 0.18
C ASP A 103 -13.51 8.40 1.02
N VAL A 104 -13.48 8.59 2.34
CA VAL A 104 -14.32 7.85 3.30
C VAL A 104 -15.69 8.50 3.38
N ILE A 105 -16.74 7.71 3.10
CA ILE A 105 -18.13 8.18 3.09
C ILE A 105 -18.84 7.84 4.41
N LEU A 106 -18.68 6.61 4.87
CA LEU A 106 -19.25 6.11 6.11
C LEU A 106 -18.18 5.34 6.89
N SER A 107 -18.28 5.41 8.21
CA SER A 107 -17.38 4.65 9.09
C SER A 107 -18.16 4.10 10.27
N LYS A 108 -17.77 2.91 10.73
CA LYS A 108 -18.28 2.26 11.93
C LYS A 108 -17.16 1.47 12.60
N SER A 109 -16.98 1.67 13.90
CA SER A 109 -16.03 0.89 14.68
C SER A 109 -16.68 -0.37 15.25
N ILE A 110 -15.89 -1.44 15.31
CA ILE A 110 -16.24 -2.69 15.99
C ILE A 110 -15.06 -3.16 16.83
N ILE A 111 -15.34 -3.94 17.86
CA ILE A 111 -14.31 -4.64 18.64
C ILE A 111 -14.26 -6.07 18.13
N LEU A 112 -13.07 -6.52 17.75
CA LEU A 112 -12.81 -7.91 17.42
C LEU A 112 -11.95 -8.53 18.53
N GLU A 113 -12.42 -9.66 19.03
CA GLU A 113 -11.64 -10.49 19.94
C GLU A 113 -10.58 -11.24 19.16
N GLY A 114 -9.33 -11.00 19.48
CA GLY A 114 -8.16 -11.58 18.88
C GLY A 114 -7.09 -11.85 19.93
N GLU A 115 -5.84 -11.86 19.52
CA GLU A 115 -4.73 -12.09 20.42
C GLU A 115 -4.13 -10.77 20.91
N GLU A 116 -3.79 -10.74 22.19
CA GLU A 116 -2.99 -9.67 22.77
C GLU A 116 -1.52 -9.91 22.43
N ILE A 117 -0.92 -8.99 21.69
CA ILE A 117 0.49 -9.06 21.31
C ILE A 117 1.28 -7.87 21.89
N GLY A 118 2.56 -8.11 22.14
CA GLY A 118 3.49 -7.05 22.52
C GLY A 118 3.94 -6.22 21.31
N SER A 119 4.68 -5.14 21.59
CA SER A 119 5.33 -4.37 20.51
C SER A 119 6.19 -5.26 19.65
N GLN A 120 5.97 -5.24 18.36
CA GLN A 120 6.66 -6.09 17.37
C GLN A 120 8.04 -5.56 17.01
N TYR A 121 8.29 -4.27 17.24
CA TYR A 121 9.49 -3.60 16.76
C TYR A 121 10.34 -3.03 17.90
N ASN A 122 11.61 -2.84 17.60
CA ASN A 122 12.51 -2.05 18.44
C ASN A 122 12.00 -0.60 18.52
N LYS A 123 12.16 0.04 19.69
CA LYS A 123 11.70 1.42 19.91
C LYS A 123 12.27 2.44 18.92
N THR A 124 13.52 2.24 18.47
CA THR A 124 14.15 3.12 17.46
C THR A 124 13.46 2.98 16.12
N VAL A 125 13.19 1.74 15.67
CA VAL A 125 12.43 1.44 14.44
C VAL A 125 11.04 2.02 14.53
N GLN A 126 10.32 1.73 15.61
CA GLN A 126 8.96 2.20 15.82
C GLN A 126 8.89 3.73 15.72
N LYS A 127 9.77 4.44 16.41
CA LYS A 127 9.80 5.90 16.40
C LYS A 127 10.08 6.49 15.01
N ALA A 128 11.00 5.90 14.25
CA ALA A 128 11.32 6.37 12.90
C ALA A 128 10.15 6.20 11.93
N TYR A 129 9.47 5.05 11.97
CA TYR A 129 8.32 4.77 11.10
C TYR A 129 7.06 5.55 11.49
N GLU A 130 6.75 5.67 12.79
CA GLU A 130 5.59 6.44 13.27
C GLU A 130 5.71 7.94 12.97
N ASN A 131 6.92 8.48 13.04
CA ASN A 131 7.18 9.90 12.75
C ASN A 131 7.46 10.17 11.27
N LEU A 132 7.46 9.16 10.40
CA LEU A 132 7.83 9.27 8.98
C LEU A 132 9.19 9.96 8.79
N ASP A 133 10.15 9.61 9.65
CA ASP A 133 11.51 10.17 9.67
C ASP A 133 12.35 9.53 8.56
N PHE A 134 12.06 9.90 7.31
CA PHE A 134 12.68 9.32 6.12
C PHE A 134 14.19 9.50 6.07
N ASP A 135 14.74 10.55 6.69
CA ASP A 135 16.17 10.81 6.72
C ASP A 135 16.93 9.77 7.58
N ASN A 136 16.24 9.18 8.57
CA ASN A 136 16.77 8.16 9.45
C ASN A 136 16.33 6.73 9.10
N ILE A 137 15.50 6.56 8.06
CA ILE A 137 15.16 5.23 7.52
C ILE A 137 16.27 4.81 6.55
N ASN A 138 17.33 4.20 7.09
CA ASN A 138 18.54 3.80 6.38
C ASN A 138 18.78 2.28 6.51
N ASP A 139 19.87 1.80 5.92
CA ASP A 139 20.27 0.39 5.91
C ASP A 139 20.48 -0.19 7.32
N ASP A 140 20.96 0.63 8.26
CA ASP A 140 21.16 0.20 9.66
C ASP A 140 19.82 -0.02 10.35
N LEU A 141 18.85 0.89 10.14
CA LEU A 141 17.51 0.75 10.69
C LEU A 141 16.80 -0.48 10.10
N PHE A 142 16.95 -0.72 8.80
CA PHE A 142 16.44 -1.93 8.16
C PHE A 142 17.05 -3.19 8.75
N THR A 143 18.36 -3.20 9.00
CA THR A 143 19.07 -4.33 9.64
C THR A 143 18.53 -4.58 11.06
N ILE A 144 18.30 -3.53 11.84
CA ILE A 144 17.73 -3.64 13.19
C ILE A 144 16.29 -4.20 13.14
N MET A 145 15.50 -3.78 12.15
CA MET A 145 14.11 -4.20 11.99
C MET A 145 13.99 -5.65 11.56
N SER A 146 14.76 -6.02 10.52
CA SER A 146 14.64 -7.33 9.87
C SER A 146 15.52 -8.41 10.50
N ASN A 147 16.51 -8.02 11.28
CA ASN A 147 17.61 -8.88 11.74
C ASN A 147 18.38 -9.56 10.59
N ILE A 148 18.32 -8.96 9.39
CA ILE A 148 19.00 -9.43 8.18
C ILE A 148 20.11 -8.45 7.83
N LYS A 149 21.36 -8.93 7.74
CA LYS A 149 22.44 -8.12 7.24
C LYS A 149 22.29 -7.88 5.75
N ILE A 150 22.22 -6.61 5.35
CA ILE A 150 22.12 -6.25 3.93
C ILE A 150 23.40 -6.74 3.21
N PRO A 151 23.27 -7.54 2.15
CA PRO A 151 24.41 -7.96 1.39
C PRO A 151 25.11 -6.74 0.77
N MET A 152 26.42 -6.62 1.00
CA MET A 152 27.18 -5.61 0.29
C MET A 152 27.16 -5.96 -1.20
N LEU A 153 26.63 -5.03 -2.01
CA LEU A 153 26.79 -5.15 -3.46
C LEU A 153 28.28 -5.08 -3.79
N PRO A 154 28.77 -5.94 -4.68
CA PRO A 154 30.16 -5.85 -5.11
C PRO A 154 30.42 -4.43 -5.64
N SER A 155 31.54 -3.83 -5.21
CA SER A 155 31.95 -2.47 -5.59
C SER A 155 32.09 -2.28 -7.11
N VAL A 156 32.27 -3.37 -7.82
CA VAL A 156 32.33 -3.43 -9.30
C VAL A 156 31.51 -4.63 -9.74
N LYS A 157 30.37 -4.38 -10.38
CA LYS A 157 29.64 -5.45 -11.08
C LYS A 157 30.39 -5.80 -12.35
N PRO A 158 30.51 -7.10 -12.71
CA PRO A 158 31.05 -7.48 -14.01
C PRO A 158 30.17 -6.88 -15.10
N ILE A 159 30.79 -6.26 -16.11
CA ILE A 159 30.06 -5.71 -17.25
C ILE A 159 29.57 -6.87 -18.10
N THR A 160 28.26 -6.91 -18.35
CA THR A 160 27.58 -7.89 -19.20
C THR A 160 26.89 -7.17 -20.37
N LEU A 161 26.33 -7.90 -21.30
CA LEU A 161 25.53 -7.32 -22.40
C LEU A 161 24.26 -6.61 -21.92
N GLU A 162 23.79 -6.91 -20.70
CA GLU A 162 22.63 -6.29 -20.06
C GLU A 162 23.00 -5.08 -19.19
N SER A 163 24.30 -4.81 -19.02
CA SER A 163 24.78 -3.68 -18.21
C SER A 163 24.36 -2.36 -18.83
N ARG A 164 23.94 -1.42 -17.97
CA ARG A 164 23.63 -0.06 -18.40
C ARG A 164 24.90 0.65 -18.87
N MET A 165 24.77 1.52 -19.87
CA MET A 165 25.89 2.30 -20.41
C MET A 165 26.61 3.13 -19.32
N SER A 166 25.90 3.62 -18.31
CA SER A 166 26.47 4.32 -17.15
C SER A 166 27.38 3.43 -16.29
N GLU A 167 27.18 2.10 -16.28
CA GLU A 167 27.99 1.16 -15.52
C GLU A 167 29.37 0.95 -16.12
N LEU A 168 29.54 1.29 -17.40
CA LEU A 168 30.87 1.31 -18.06
C LEU A 168 31.86 2.21 -17.32
N ASN A 169 31.40 3.27 -16.66
CA ASN A 169 32.24 4.16 -15.87
C ASN A 169 32.97 3.48 -14.71
N ASN A 170 32.58 2.27 -14.33
CA ASN A 170 33.17 1.53 -13.22
C ASN A 170 34.49 0.84 -13.61
N THR A 171 34.87 0.87 -14.89
CA THR A 171 36.15 0.32 -15.38
C THR A 171 36.92 1.39 -16.15
N PHE A 172 38.27 1.26 -16.18
CA PHE A 172 39.14 2.22 -16.86
C PHE A 172 38.80 2.33 -18.37
N VAL A 173 38.75 1.19 -19.06
CA VAL A 173 38.43 1.14 -20.50
C VAL A 173 36.98 1.59 -20.76
N GLY A 174 36.04 1.15 -19.93
CA GLY A 174 34.63 1.52 -20.03
C GLY A 174 34.40 3.02 -19.84
N LYS A 175 35.17 3.68 -18.98
CA LYS A 175 35.14 5.13 -18.79
C LYS A 175 35.55 5.89 -20.05
N ILE A 176 36.57 5.40 -20.75
CA ILE A 176 37.01 6.01 -22.02
C ILE A 176 35.88 5.87 -23.07
N LEU A 177 35.31 4.66 -23.22
CA LEU A 177 34.22 4.40 -24.15
C LEU A 177 32.97 5.21 -23.82
N TYR A 178 32.58 5.25 -22.56
CA TYR A 178 31.42 6.04 -22.11
C TYR A 178 31.60 7.51 -22.45
N ASN A 179 32.75 8.11 -22.15
CA ASN A 179 33.02 9.52 -22.45
C ASN A 179 33.04 9.81 -23.96
N ALA A 180 33.57 8.89 -24.77
CA ALA A 180 33.52 9.01 -26.22
C ALA A 180 32.04 9.03 -26.74
N ILE A 181 31.23 8.08 -26.32
CA ILE A 181 29.82 8.00 -26.71
C ILE A 181 29.04 9.24 -26.27
N ILE A 182 29.21 9.69 -25.01
CA ILE A 182 28.57 10.91 -24.52
C ILE A 182 29.00 12.16 -25.28
N SER A 183 30.27 12.23 -25.70
CA SER A 183 30.79 13.35 -26.51
C SER A 183 30.10 13.42 -27.88
N VAL A 184 29.95 12.26 -28.56
CA VAL A 184 29.24 12.17 -29.85
C VAL A 184 27.79 12.57 -29.67
N ALA A 185 27.07 11.99 -28.71
CA ALA A 185 25.68 12.31 -28.43
C ALA A 185 25.45 13.82 -28.12
N LYS A 186 26.33 14.43 -27.34
CA LYS A 186 26.26 15.88 -27.05
C LYS A 186 26.49 16.73 -28.30
N ASN A 187 27.38 16.31 -29.21
CA ASN A 187 27.64 17.02 -30.46
C ASN A 187 26.43 16.93 -31.41
N ASP A 188 25.80 15.75 -31.50
CA ASP A 188 24.62 15.56 -32.34
C ASP A 188 23.41 16.33 -31.79
N LEU A 189 23.21 16.38 -30.48
CA LEU A 189 22.20 17.23 -29.84
C LEU A 189 22.45 18.72 -30.10
N LYS A 190 23.71 19.18 -30.10
CA LYS A 190 24.04 20.56 -30.46
C LYS A 190 23.74 20.88 -31.92
N LYS A 191 23.98 19.92 -32.85
CA LYS A 191 23.63 20.08 -34.25
C LYS A 191 22.11 20.10 -34.45
N ALA A 192 21.37 19.20 -33.82
CA ALA A 192 19.93 19.16 -33.90
C ALA A 192 19.25 20.46 -33.40
N LYS A 193 19.77 21.07 -32.32
CA LYS A 193 19.28 22.36 -31.82
C LYS A 193 19.61 23.56 -32.75
N LYS A 194 20.48 23.42 -33.72
CA LYS A 194 20.82 24.42 -34.73
C LYS A 194 20.15 24.26 -36.06
N MET A 195 19.34 23.17 -36.25
CA MET A 195 18.50 23.04 -37.44
C MET A 195 17.30 23.97 -37.34
N PRO A 196 17.05 24.82 -38.31
CA PRO A 196 15.82 25.61 -38.40
C PRO A 196 14.64 24.63 -38.64
N ASP A 197 13.47 25.00 -38.11
CA ASP A 197 12.19 24.33 -38.34
C ASP A 197 11.85 24.26 -39.81
#